data_164d8f987207cd39311499449d7c9bf0
#
_entry.id   164d8f987207cd39311499449d7c9bf0
#
_cell.length_a   1.000
_cell.length_b   1.000
_cell.length_c   1.000
_cell.angle_alpha   90.00
_cell.angle_beta   90.00
_cell.angle_gamma   90.00
#
_symmetry.space_group_name_H-M   'P 1'
#
loop_
_entity.id
_entity.type
_entity.pdbx_description
1 polymer ?
#
loop_
_entity_poly.entity_id
_entity_poly.type
_entity_poly.pdbx_seq_one_letter_code
_entity_poly.pdbx_strand_id
1 'polypeptide(L)'
;MADFIQKLIDNIPDYQQFLTVDEMDENSKKLAAEFPDIVEIFEAGKSRKGHPIYCLKIGKGSRNALMFGCPHPNEPMGAMLLEYFSRALAEDEGLRSELDYTWYLIKSIDLDGTQLNEGWFKGPITLTNFTRHYFRPAGYEQVEWNFPFHYKNYTYDTPIPETVCLMNLIDKIQPQFMYSLHNAGFGGTYWYLTREIPELWDKFYAATAKQNIPLHLGEPEVNYITPFSQAIYPMISSKDTYDYNEKYGTVAPEKLMSTGTSSADYALQQGYDTTTLVTELPYFYEPRIQSDKLMDFSRREAALKGRDILHENRKAVKLRYDQIADLISDDNGFAKMVSNGYEHFEEDYRQECDFIRQDPNYEEPCKESEAFDNLEIPKYRVLHQWSLLIRACEHELAKNPTPEAAARLQKVHEEGEAEFAKRAEIAEKELHYQVIPIRKLIAVQLESGMLVADYLQKNR
;
A
#
# COMPACT_ATOMS: atom_id res chain seq x y z
N MET A 1 5.86 0.14 -28.07
CA MET A 1 4.69 -0.15 -27.21
C MET A 1 3.64 -0.77 -28.11
N ALA A 2 2.88 -1.75 -27.64
CA ALA A 2 1.77 -2.25 -28.42
C ALA A 2 0.73 -1.13 -28.59
N ASP A 3 0.17 -0.95 -29.79
CA ASP A 3 -0.75 0.14 -30.10
C ASP A 3 -1.99 0.17 -29.18
N PHE A 4 -2.43 -1.02 -28.72
CA PHE A 4 -3.56 -1.13 -27.80
C PHE A 4 -3.29 -0.51 -26.41
N ILE A 5 -2.07 -0.62 -25.88
CA ILE A 5 -1.71 -0.03 -24.58
C ILE A 5 -1.79 1.49 -24.67
N GLN A 6 -1.26 2.08 -25.75
CA GLN A 6 -1.33 3.54 -25.93
C GLN A 6 -2.80 4.00 -26.05
N LYS A 7 -3.62 3.27 -26.83
CA LYS A 7 -5.05 3.56 -26.94
C LYS A 7 -5.77 3.53 -25.60
N LEU A 8 -5.46 2.53 -24.75
CA LEU A 8 -6.01 2.47 -23.39
C LEU A 8 -5.64 3.70 -22.58
N ILE A 9 -4.36 4.10 -22.58
CA ILE A 9 -3.88 5.24 -21.79
C ILE A 9 -4.50 6.56 -22.25
N ASP A 10 -4.63 6.76 -23.58
CA ASP A 10 -5.19 7.98 -24.16
C ASP A 10 -6.66 8.19 -23.77
N ASN A 11 -7.42 7.10 -23.57
CA ASN A 11 -8.83 7.12 -23.23
C ASN A 11 -9.14 7.13 -21.72
N ILE A 12 -8.13 7.20 -20.83
CA ILE A 12 -8.38 7.30 -19.38
C ILE A 12 -9.12 8.62 -19.08
N PRO A 13 -10.30 8.58 -18.42
CA PRO A 13 -11.03 9.78 -18.04
C PRO A 13 -10.23 10.67 -17.07
N ASP A 14 -10.53 11.96 -17.06
CA ASP A 14 -9.94 12.91 -16.13
C ASP A 14 -10.69 12.89 -14.79
N TYR A 15 -10.49 11.84 -14.02
CA TYR A 15 -11.10 11.70 -12.70
C TYR A 15 -10.60 12.77 -11.74
N GLN A 16 -11.53 13.45 -11.07
CA GLN A 16 -11.24 14.51 -10.10
C GLN A 16 -11.34 14.03 -8.64
N GLN A 17 -11.95 12.88 -8.41
CA GLN A 17 -12.25 12.33 -7.08
C GLN A 17 -12.13 10.81 -7.11
N PHE A 18 -11.85 10.23 -5.94
CA PHE A 18 -11.91 8.78 -5.75
C PHE A 18 -13.36 8.32 -5.52
N LEU A 19 -13.66 7.10 -5.92
CA LEU A 19 -14.94 6.46 -5.67
C LEU A 19 -15.02 5.94 -4.24
N THR A 20 -16.20 6.07 -3.61
CA THR A 20 -16.53 5.39 -2.37
C THR A 20 -16.78 3.90 -2.63
N VAL A 21 -16.80 3.08 -1.58
CA VAL A 21 -17.12 1.64 -1.68
C VAL A 21 -18.49 1.44 -2.31
N ASP A 22 -19.50 2.19 -1.88
CA ASP A 22 -20.86 2.09 -2.43
C ASP A 22 -20.91 2.44 -3.92
N GLU A 23 -20.18 3.50 -4.34
CA GLU A 23 -20.07 3.87 -5.76
C GLU A 23 -19.38 2.79 -6.59
N MET A 24 -18.31 2.15 -6.06
CA MET A 24 -17.61 1.05 -6.73
C MET A 24 -18.52 -0.16 -6.93
N ASP A 25 -19.30 -0.52 -5.92
CA ASP A 25 -20.25 -1.63 -5.95
C ASP A 25 -21.40 -1.38 -6.93
N GLU A 26 -22.00 -0.18 -6.88
CA GLU A 26 -23.06 0.22 -7.78
C GLU A 26 -22.60 0.23 -9.24
N ASN A 27 -21.42 0.79 -9.51
CA ASN A 27 -20.83 0.82 -10.85
C ASN A 27 -20.53 -0.59 -11.37
N SER A 28 -20.07 -1.50 -10.50
CA SER A 28 -19.81 -2.89 -10.88
C SER A 28 -21.09 -3.64 -11.25
N LYS A 29 -22.17 -3.45 -10.50
CA LYS A 29 -23.49 -4.01 -10.81
C LYS A 29 -24.08 -3.44 -12.08
N LYS A 30 -23.95 -2.11 -12.30
CA LYS A 30 -24.39 -1.45 -13.54
C LYS A 30 -23.64 -1.97 -14.76
N LEU A 31 -22.31 -2.12 -14.66
CA LEU A 31 -21.49 -2.64 -15.75
C LEU A 31 -21.91 -4.06 -16.15
N ALA A 32 -22.14 -4.94 -15.17
CA ALA A 32 -22.59 -6.31 -15.44
C ALA A 32 -24.00 -6.34 -16.06
N ALA A 33 -24.91 -5.46 -15.64
CA ALA A 33 -26.23 -5.34 -16.21
C ALA A 33 -26.24 -4.77 -17.64
N GLU A 34 -25.30 -3.87 -17.95
CA GLU A 34 -25.13 -3.28 -19.27
C GLU A 34 -24.51 -4.25 -20.29
N PHE A 35 -23.60 -5.13 -19.84
CA PHE A 35 -22.87 -6.09 -20.69
C PHE A 35 -23.02 -7.53 -20.20
N PRO A 36 -24.24 -8.09 -20.09
CA PRO A 36 -24.49 -9.39 -19.43
C PRO A 36 -23.84 -10.59 -20.11
N ASP A 37 -23.54 -10.50 -21.42
CA ASP A 37 -22.89 -11.59 -22.18
C ASP A 37 -21.33 -11.56 -22.03
N ILE A 38 -20.78 -10.48 -21.48
CA ILE A 38 -19.34 -10.21 -21.42
C ILE A 38 -18.84 -10.15 -19.97
N VAL A 39 -19.62 -9.55 -19.08
CA VAL A 39 -19.27 -9.27 -17.69
C VAL A 39 -20.12 -10.14 -16.76
N GLU A 40 -19.48 -11.07 -16.07
CA GLU A 40 -20.07 -11.82 -14.97
C GLU A 40 -19.67 -11.12 -13.65
N ILE A 41 -20.64 -10.81 -12.78
CA ILE A 41 -20.40 -10.34 -11.42
C ILE A 41 -20.81 -11.41 -10.43
N PHE A 42 -19.96 -11.69 -9.44
CA PHE A 42 -20.27 -12.63 -8.36
C PHE A 42 -19.69 -12.18 -7.03
N GLU A 43 -20.30 -12.63 -5.93
CA GLU A 43 -19.75 -12.48 -4.59
C GLU A 43 -18.59 -13.47 -4.41
N ALA A 44 -17.35 -12.97 -4.33
CA ALA A 44 -16.16 -13.78 -4.12
C ALA A 44 -15.95 -14.15 -2.64
N GLY A 45 -16.49 -13.35 -1.74
CA GLY A 45 -16.44 -13.53 -0.29
C GLY A 45 -17.13 -12.38 0.43
N LYS A 46 -16.91 -12.30 1.75
CA LYS A 46 -17.41 -11.21 2.59
C LYS A 46 -16.28 -10.63 3.42
N SER A 47 -16.37 -9.33 3.70
CA SER A 47 -15.49 -8.65 4.64
C SER A 47 -15.78 -9.08 6.10
N ARG A 48 -14.90 -8.65 7.02
CA ARG A 48 -15.08 -8.86 8.47
C ARG A 48 -16.40 -8.35 9.01
N LYS A 49 -16.96 -7.28 8.43
CA LYS A 49 -18.28 -6.72 8.79
C LYS A 49 -19.43 -7.28 7.98
N GLY A 50 -19.16 -8.27 7.12
CA GLY A 50 -20.18 -8.95 6.32
C GLY A 50 -20.55 -8.28 5.01
N HIS A 51 -19.82 -7.24 4.56
CA HIS A 51 -19.96 -6.64 3.24
C HIS A 51 -19.61 -7.65 2.15
N PRO A 52 -20.40 -7.79 1.08
CA PRO A 52 -20.06 -8.66 -0.05
C PRO A 52 -18.84 -8.10 -0.81
N ILE A 53 -17.86 -8.93 -1.07
CA ILE A 53 -16.71 -8.62 -1.92
C ILE A 53 -17.06 -9.07 -3.34
N TYR A 54 -17.30 -8.11 -4.24
CA TYR A 54 -17.64 -8.41 -5.63
C TYR A 54 -16.40 -8.59 -6.50
N CYS A 55 -16.43 -9.65 -7.32
CA CYS A 55 -15.47 -9.88 -8.38
C CYS A 55 -16.17 -9.77 -9.74
N LEU A 56 -15.60 -8.99 -10.65
CA LEU A 56 -15.97 -8.94 -12.05
C LEU A 56 -15.10 -9.93 -12.83
N LYS A 57 -15.73 -10.85 -13.56
CA LYS A 57 -15.05 -11.74 -14.50
C LYS A 57 -15.36 -11.28 -15.91
N ILE A 58 -14.33 -10.96 -16.68
CA ILE A 58 -14.46 -10.38 -18.02
C ILE A 58 -13.52 -11.09 -18.99
N GLY A 59 -14.04 -11.45 -20.17
CA GLY A 59 -13.30 -12.16 -21.20
C GLY A 59 -13.37 -13.69 -21.08
N LYS A 60 -12.79 -14.38 -22.09
CA LYS A 60 -12.75 -15.85 -22.22
C LYS A 60 -11.41 -16.30 -22.75
N GLY A 61 -10.32 -15.60 -22.40
CA GLY A 61 -8.98 -15.95 -22.81
C GLY A 61 -8.48 -17.24 -22.16
N SER A 62 -7.41 -17.78 -22.69
CA SER A 62 -6.82 -19.05 -22.26
C SER A 62 -6.04 -18.94 -20.93
N ARG A 63 -5.69 -17.73 -20.52
CA ARG A 63 -4.98 -17.40 -19.28
C ARG A 63 -5.90 -16.73 -18.28
N ASN A 64 -5.57 -16.85 -17.00
CA ASN A 64 -6.27 -16.12 -15.94
C ASN A 64 -5.39 -14.98 -15.42
N ALA A 65 -5.99 -13.80 -15.23
CA ALA A 65 -5.39 -12.68 -14.53
C ALA A 65 -6.25 -12.25 -13.36
N LEU A 66 -5.65 -12.02 -12.19
CA LEU A 66 -6.31 -11.48 -11.00
C LEU A 66 -5.75 -10.10 -10.70
N MET A 67 -6.62 -9.10 -10.62
CA MET A 67 -6.25 -7.75 -10.19
C MET A 67 -7.16 -7.31 -9.04
N PHE A 68 -6.58 -6.75 -8.00
CA PHE A 68 -7.35 -6.26 -6.87
C PHE A 68 -6.79 -4.94 -6.33
N GLY A 69 -7.70 -4.02 -6.03
CA GLY A 69 -7.41 -2.72 -5.44
C GLY A 69 -7.65 -2.70 -3.94
N CYS A 70 -7.16 -1.66 -3.29
CA CYS A 70 -7.28 -1.43 -1.85
C CYS A 70 -6.86 -2.63 -0.98
N PRO A 71 -5.73 -3.34 -1.27
CA PRO A 71 -5.17 -4.30 -0.33
C PRO A 71 -4.75 -3.60 0.97
N HIS A 72 -4.37 -2.34 0.85
CA HIS A 72 -4.33 -1.36 1.92
C HIS A 72 -5.42 -0.32 1.70
N PRO A 73 -6.31 -0.10 2.66
CA PRO A 73 -7.53 0.66 2.45
C PRO A 73 -7.34 2.17 2.23
N ASN A 74 -6.16 2.69 2.54
CA ASN A 74 -5.73 4.08 2.24
C ASN A 74 -5.26 4.26 0.78
N GLU A 75 -5.33 3.22 -0.06
CA GLU A 75 -4.76 3.15 -1.40
C GLU A 75 -5.84 2.96 -2.50
N PRO A 76 -6.79 3.92 -2.66
CA PRO A 76 -7.94 3.77 -3.56
C PRO A 76 -7.59 3.88 -5.05
N MET A 77 -6.33 4.11 -5.40
CA MET A 77 -5.90 4.34 -6.78
C MET A 77 -6.12 3.10 -7.66
N GLY A 78 -5.82 1.92 -7.11
CA GLY A 78 -6.07 0.65 -7.79
C GLY A 78 -7.55 0.45 -8.13
N ALA A 79 -8.46 0.88 -7.25
CA ALA A 79 -9.90 0.85 -7.53
C ALA A 79 -10.29 1.73 -8.72
N MET A 80 -9.69 2.92 -8.86
CA MET A 80 -9.92 3.82 -9.99
C MET A 80 -9.40 3.23 -11.31
N LEU A 81 -8.25 2.55 -11.26
CA LEU A 81 -7.74 1.80 -12.41
C LEU A 81 -8.74 0.72 -12.82
N LEU A 82 -9.22 -0.08 -11.87
CA LEU A 82 -10.13 -1.18 -12.13
C LEU A 82 -11.53 -0.70 -12.57
N GLU A 83 -11.99 0.46 -12.09
CA GLU A 83 -13.18 1.15 -12.61
C GLU A 83 -13.06 1.40 -14.10
N TYR A 84 -11.98 2.03 -14.51
CA TYR A 84 -11.72 2.32 -15.93
C TYR A 84 -11.48 1.04 -16.75
N PHE A 85 -10.60 0.16 -16.28
CA PHE A 85 -10.17 -1.02 -17.04
C PHE A 85 -11.30 -2.03 -17.25
N SER A 86 -12.15 -2.24 -16.24
CA SER A 86 -13.32 -3.12 -16.37
C SER A 86 -14.29 -2.64 -17.45
N ARG A 87 -14.53 -1.33 -17.54
CA ARG A 87 -15.36 -0.72 -18.59
C ARG A 87 -14.69 -0.84 -19.96
N ALA A 88 -13.41 -0.53 -20.07
CA ALA A 88 -12.67 -0.65 -21.33
C ALA A 88 -12.68 -2.10 -21.86
N LEU A 89 -12.53 -3.09 -20.98
CA LEU A 89 -12.64 -4.50 -21.34
C LEU A 89 -14.08 -4.87 -21.78
N ALA A 90 -15.12 -4.31 -21.16
CA ALA A 90 -16.50 -4.60 -21.53
C ALA A 90 -16.85 -4.02 -22.91
N GLU A 91 -16.40 -2.82 -23.22
CA GLU A 91 -16.74 -2.07 -24.44
C GLU A 91 -15.90 -2.46 -25.67
N ASP A 92 -14.62 -2.82 -25.50
CA ASP A 92 -13.67 -3.04 -26.61
C ASP A 92 -13.35 -4.53 -26.82
N GLU A 93 -13.97 -5.15 -27.83
CA GLU A 93 -13.70 -6.52 -28.24
C GLU A 93 -12.26 -6.69 -28.76
N GLY A 94 -11.72 -5.67 -29.44
CA GLY A 94 -10.35 -5.67 -29.93
C GLY A 94 -9.35 -5.79 -28.77
N LEU A 95 -9.58 -5.04 -27.69
CA LEU A 95 -8.77 -5.13 -26.46
C LEU A 95 -8.79 -6.53 -25.84
N ARG A 96 -9.99 -7.13 -25.73
CA ARG A 96 -10.11 -8.51 -25.21
C ARG A 96 -9.43 -9.54 -26.11
N SER A 97 -9.38 -9.29 -27.42
CA SER A 97 -8.71 -10.18 -28.39
C SER A 97 -7.18 -10.04 -28.38
N GLU A 98 -6.67 -8.84 -28.12
CA GLU A 98 -5.21 -8.58 -27.98
C GLU A 98 -4.64 -9.17 -26.71
N LEU A 99 -5.44 -9.23 -25.64
CA LEU A 99 -5.08 -9.75 -24.33
C LEU A 99 -5.80 -11.07 -24.08
N ASP A 100 -5.16 -12.20 -24.38
CA ASP A 100 -5.74 -13.56 -24.24
C ASP A 100 -5.89 -13.98 -22.76
N TYR A 101 -6.65 -13.16 -21.99
CA TYR A 101 -6.91 -13.40 -20.57
C TYR A 101 -8.41 -13.46 -20.26
N THR A 102 -8.75 -14.27 -19.28
CA THR A 102 -9.96 -14.12 -18.46
C THR A 102 -9.57 -13.28 -17.24
N TRP A 103 -10.11 -12.07 -17.15
CA TRP A 103 -9.80 -11.10 -16.09
C TRP A 103 -10.74 -11.27 -14.90
N TYR A 104 -10.16 -11.37 -13.70
CA TYR A 104 -10.86 -11.35 -12.42
C TYR A 104 -10.46 -10.07 -11.69
N LEU A 105 -11.41 -9.18 -11.48
CA LEU A 105 -11.17 -7.81 -11.01
C LEU A 105 -11.96 -7.54 -9.72
N ILE A 106 -11.28 -7.23 -8.63
CA ILE A 106 -11.86 -6.82 -7.34
C ILE A 106 -11.47 -5.37 -7.10
N LYS A 107 -12.42 -4.41 -7.17
CA LYS A 107 -12.11 -2.97 -7.04
C LYS A 107 -11.58 -2.60 -5.66
N SER A 108 -12.18 -3.16 -4.61
CA SER A 108 -11.68 -3.01 -3.24
C SER A 108 -11.76 -4.34 -2.51
N ILE A 109 -10.62 -4.81 -1.97
CA ILE A 109 -10.59 -6.04 -1.19
C ILE A 109 -10.79 -5.76 0.31
N ASP A 110 -10.21 -4.69 0.89
CA ASP A 110 -10.47 -4.24 2.26
C ASP A 110 -11.55 -3.14 2.26
N LEU A 111 -12.81 -3.55 2.01
CA LEU A 111 -13.96 -2.64 1.94
C LEU A 111 -14.18 -1.87 3.24
N ASP A 112 -14.11 -2.58 4.37
CA ASP A 112 -14.39 -2.01 5.70
C ASP A 112 -13.36 -0.93 6.07
N GLY A 113 -12.10 -1.17 5.73
CA GLY A 113 -11.04 -0.20 5.93
C GLY A 113 -11.11 0.97 4.93
N THR A 114 -11.49 0.69 3.66
CA THR A 114 -11.63 1.72 2.63
C THR A 114 -12.69 2.74 3.00
N GLN A 115 -13.84 2.31 3.56
CA GLN A 115 -14.87 3.23 4.07
C GLN A 115 -14.34 4.19 5.15
N LEU A 116 -13.39 3.75 5.97
CA LEU A 116 -12.77 4.62 6.98
C LEU A 116 -11.83 5.67 6.38
N ASN A 117 -11.46 5.55 5.12
CA ASN A 117 -10.64 6.53 4.38
C ASN A 117 -11.46 7.51 3.53
N GLU A 118 -12.76 7.30 3.34
CA GLU A 118 -13.58 8.09 2.41
C GLU A 118 -13.65 9.58 2.74
N GLY A 119 -13.29 9.98 3.96
CA GLY A 119 -13.25 11.37 4.38
C GLY A 119 -12.35 12.28 3.52
N TRP A 120 -11.34 11.73 2.82
CA TRP A 120 -10.50 12.51 1.92
C TRP A 120 -10.77 12.24 0.42
N PHE A 121 -11.57 11.22 0.05
CA PHE A 121 -11.79 10.80 -1.34
C PHE A 121 -12.44 11.87 -2.22
N LYS A 122 -13.26 12.70 -1.65
CA LYS A 122 -13.96 13.78 -2.38
C LYS A 122 -13.23 15.13 -2.33
N GLY A 123 -12.00 15.12 -1.78
CA GLY A 123 -11.10 16.28 -1.76
C GLY A 123 -11.37 17.29 -0.64
N PRO A 124 -10.55 18.31 -0.53
CA PRO A 124 -9.35 18.55 -1.34
C PRO A 124 -8.24 17.50 -1.06
N ILE A 125 -7.46 17.15 -2.09
CA ILE A 125 -6.31 16.25 -1.92
C ILE A 125 -5.12 17.10 -1.46
N THR A 126 -4.91 17.17 -0.15
CA THR A 126 -3.79 17.84 0.54
C THR A 126 -3.16 16.88 1.52
N LEU A 127 -1.91 17.11 1.94
CA LEU A 127 -1.26 16.30 2.97
C LEU A 127 -2.10 16.26 4.25
N THR A 128 -2.58 17.44 4.68
CA THR A 128 -3.38 17.57 5.90
C THR A 128 -4.68 16.79 5.82
N ASN A 129 -5.45 16.93 4.72
CA ASN A 129 -6.74 16.23 4.58
C ASN A 129 -6.56 14.72 4.45
N PHE A 130 -5.58 14.27 3.64
CA PHE A 130 -5.25 12.85 3.49
C PHE A 130 -4.86 12.23 4.83
N THR A 131 -3.91 12.84 5.54
CA THR A 131 -3.40 12.28 6.79
C THR A 131 -4.42 12.35 7.93
N ARG A 132 -5.28 13.38 7.99
CA ARG A 132 -6.34 13.51 9.03
C ARG A 132 -7.42 12.42 8.91
N HIS A 133 -7.69 11.95 7.69
CA HIS A 133 -8.68 10.90 7.44
C HIS A 133 -8.04 9.54 7.13
N TYR A 134 -6.75 9.41 7.36
CA TYR A 134 -6.02 8.17 7.13
C TYR A 134 -6.48 7.04 8.05
N PHE A 135 -6.64 5.86 7.47
CA PHE A 135 -6.78 4.60 8.19
C PHE A 135 -6.02 3.49 7.46
N ARG A 136 -5.25 2.73 8.21
CA ARG A 136 -4.67 1.45 7.81
C ARG A 136 -4.82 0.50 9.00
N PRO A 137 -5.25 -0.74 8.83
CA PRO A 137 -5.36 -1.69 9.94
C PRO A 137 -3.98 -2.09 10.48
N ALA A 138 -3.94 -2.63 11.67
CA ALA A 138 -2.72 -3.23 12.23
C ALA A 138 -2.18 -4.32 11.30
N GLY A 139 -0.87 -4.58 11.32
CA GLY A 139 -0.21 -5.48 10.39
C GLY A 139 -0.90 -6.85 10.26
N TYR A 140 -1.29 -7.43 11.39
CA TYR A 140 -1.99 -8.71 11.45
C TYR A 140 -3.47 -8.67 10.98
N GLU A 141 -3.98 -7.50 10.58
CA GLU A 141 -5.30 -7.30 9.98
C GLU A 141 -5.20 -6.74 8.55
N GLN A 142 -4.00 -6.61 7.96
CA GLN A 142 -3.81 -6.19 6.57
C GLN A 142 -3.89 -7.38 5.63
N VAL A 143 -4.63 -7.25 4.54
CA VAL A 143 -4.89 -8.35 3.60
C VAL A 143 -3.61 -8.98 3.08
N GLU A 144 -2.66 -8.16 2.61
CA GLU A 144 -1.40 -8.63 1.99
C GLU A 144 -0.39 -9.20 3.00
N TRP A 145 -0.59 -9.03 4.30
CA TRP A 145 0.28 -9.60 5.33
C TRP A 145 -0.45 -10.62 6.20
N ASN A 146 -1.48 -11.27 5.65
CA ASN A 146 -2.37 -12.11 6.41
C ASN A 146 -2.56 -13.52 5.82
N PHE A 147 -1.82 -13.87 4.75
CA PHE A 147 -1.83 -15.22 4.20
C PHE A 147 -1.09 -16.19 5.11
N PRO A 148 -1.50 -17.46 5.19
CA PRO A 148 -0.82 -18.48 5.99
C PRO A 148 0.67 -18.58 5.65
N PHE A 149 1.50 -18.72 6.69
CA PHE A 149 2.95 -18.76 6.54
C PHE A 149 3.59 -19.68 7.57
N HIS A 150 4.46 -20.57 7.10
CA HIS A 150 5.21 -21.52 7.92
C HIS A 150 6.69 -21.46 7.52
N TYR A 151 7.51 -21.02 8.45
CA TYR A 151 8.94 -20.99 8.23
C TYR A 151 9.71 -21.16 9.54
N LYS A 152 10.63 -22.13 9.59
CA LYS A 152 11.39 -22.48 10.79
C LYS A 152 10.47 -22.65 12.01
N ASN A 153 10.61 -21.81 13.03
CA ASN A 153 9.82 -21.86 14.26
C ASN A 153 8.58 -20.95 14.26
N TYR A 154 8.31 -20.25 13.15
CA TYR A 154 7.19 -19.35 13.03
C TYR A 154 6.04 -19.96 12.23
N THR A 155 4.83 -19.78 12.74
CA THR A 155 3.60 -20.21 12.11
C THR A 155 2.53 -19.12 12.24
N TYR A 156 1.88 -18.81 11.13
CA TYR A 156 0.73 -17.92 11.05
C TYR A 156 -0.39 -18.60 10.25
N ASP A 157 -1.55 -18.88 10.89
CA ASP A 157 -2.66 -19.64 10.32
C ASP A 157 -4.03 -19.02 10.58
N THR A 158 -4.07 -17.69 10.81
CA THR A 158 -5.32 -16.99 11.16
C THR A 158 -5.68 -15.91 10.14
N PRO A 159 -5.87 -16.28 8.83
CA PRO A 159 -6.21 -15.31 7.80
C PRO A 159 -7.55 -14.65 8.07
N ILE A 160 -7.65 -13.35 7.80
CA ILE A 160 -8.91 -12.62 7.84
C ILE A 160 -9.81 -12.99 6.66
N PRO A 161 -11.14 -12.75 6.75
CA PRO A 161 -12.09 -13.15 5.69
C PRO A 161 -11.74 -12.62 4.30
N GLU A 162 -11.23 -11.40 4.20
CA GLU A 162 -10.79 -10.77 2.95
C GLU A 162 -9.60 -11.53 2.33
N THR A 163 -8.64 -11.96 3.14
CA THR A 163 -7.52 -12.80 2.70
C THR A 163 -8.02 -14.20 2.28
N VAL A 164 -8.94 -14.81 3.03
CA VAL A 164 -9.56 -16.08 2.66
C VAL A 164 -10.29 -15.96 1.31
N CYS A 165 -10.93 -14.82 1.04
CA CYS A 165 -11.55 -14.55 -0.26
C CYS A 165 -10.52 -14.62 -1.39
N LEU A 166 -9.37 -13.96 -1.24
CA LEU A 166 -8.28 -14.02 -2.24
C LEU A 166 -7.68 -15.42 -2.35
N MET A 167 -7.42 -16.12 -1.24
CA MET A 167 -6.91 -17.51 -1.25
C MET A 167 -7.81 -18.41 -2.10
N ASN A 168 -9.12 -18.41 -1.80
CA ASN A 168 -10.09 -19.22 -2.54
C ASN A 168 -10.11 -18.89 -4.04
N LEU A 169 -9.97 -17.62 -4.39
CA LEU A 169 -9.95 -17.19 -5.78
C LEU A 169 -8.64 -17.59 -6.46
N ILE A 170 -7.50 -17.36 -5.82
CA ILE A 170 -6.16 -17.77 -6.33
C ILE A 170 -6.13 -19.27 -6.58
N ASP A 171 -6.58 -20.08 -5.63
CA ASP A 171 -6.61 -21.55 -5.76
C ASP A 171 -7.52 -22.01 -6.90
N LYS A 172 -8.69 -21.37 -7.04
CA LYS A 172 -9.68 -21.70 -8.06
C LYS A 172 -9.20 -21.40 -9.46
N ILE A 173 -8.54 -20.24 -9.67
CA ILE A 173 -8.21 -19.76 -11.02
C ILE A 173 -6.73 -19.91 -11.40
N GLN A 174 -5.83 -20.12 -10.42
CA GLN A 174 -4.38 -20.25 -10.60
C GLN A 174 -3.85 -19.20 -11.60
N PRO A 175 -3.90 -17.90 -11.25
CA PRO A 175 -3.65 -16.83 -12.20
C PRO A 175 -2.19 -16.87 -12.70
N GLN A 176 -1.98 -16.74 -14.01
CA GLN A 176 -0.65 -16.56 -14.59
C GLN A 176 -0.11 -15.15 -14.36
N PHE A 177 -1.03 -14.17 -14.23
CA PHE A 177 -0.72 -12.80 -13.87
C PHE A 177 -1.56 -12.36 -12.68
N MET A 178 -0.90 -11.84 -11.66
CA MET A 178 -1.55 -11.23 -10.50
C MET A 178 -1.05 -9.79 -10.32
N TYR A 179 -1.96 -8.87 -10.05
CA TYR A 179 -1.62 -7.47 -9.84
C TYR A 179 -2.26 -6.96 -8.56
N SER A 180 -1.46 -6.85 -7.51
CA SER A 180 -1.83 -6.15 -6.29
C SER A 180 -1.57 -4.67 -6.49
N LEU A 181 -2.63 -3.86 -6.40
CA LEU A 181 -2.59 -2.45 -6.79
C LEU A 181 -2.39 -1.56 -5.57
N HIS A 182 -1.18 -1.01 -5.45
CA HIS A 182 -0.71 -0.24 -4.29
C HIS A 182 -0.44 1.24 -4.57
N ASN A 183 -0.24 2.00 -3.49
CA ASN A 183 0.17 3.40 -3.52
C ASN A 183 1.10 3.76 -2.35
N ALA A 184 2.19 4.46 -2.65
CA ALA A 184 3.21 4.85 -1.67
C ALA A 184 2.89 6.09 -0.81
N GLY A 185 1.80 6.81 -1.06
CA GLY A 185 1.48 8.06 -0.35
C GLY A 185 2.34 9.23 -0.82
N PHE A 186 3.51 9.43 -0.25
CA PHE A 186 4.47 10.48 -0.60
C PHE A 186 5.81 9.87 -1.05
N GLY A 187 6.34 10.32 -2.19
CA GLY A 187 7.65 9.86 -2.66
C GLY A 187 7.78 9.86 -4.17
N GLY A 188 8.26 8.75 -4.72
CA GLY A 188 8.37 8.47 -6.16
C GLY A 188 7.77 7.10 -6.49
N THR A 189 7.82 6.72 -7.75
CA THR A 189 7.33 5.42 -8.25
C THR A 189 8.39 4.34 -8.11
N TYR A 190 7.98 3.14 -7.71
CA TYR A 190 8.79 1.94 -7.70
C TYR A 190 7.92 0.69 -7.91
N TRP A 191 8.57 -0.45 -8.18
CA TRP A 191 7.88 -1.69 -8.52
C TRP A 191 8.44 -2.86 -7.72
N TYR A 192 7.56 -3.83 -7.41
CA TYR A 192 7.94 -5.15 -6.95
C TYR A 192 7.47 -6.22 -7.94
N LEU A 193 8.30 -7.22 -8.21
CA LEU A 193 7.98 -8.37 -9.04
C LEU A 193 8.45 -9.67 -8.39
N THR A 194 7.69 -10.73 -8.59
CA THR A 194 8.09 -12.08 -8.13
C THR A 194 9.20 -12.69 -8.97
N ARG A 195 9.52 -12.09 -10.13
CA ARG A 195 10.60 -12.51 -11.02
C ARG A 195 11.22 -11.35 -11.76
N GLU A 196 12.49 -11.50 -12.08
CA GLU A 196 13.23 -10.52 -12.87
C GLU A 196 12.82 -10.60 -14.35
N ILE A 197 12.47 -9.44 -14.96
CA ILE A 197 12.08 -9.29 -16.37
C ILE A 197 12.79 -8.05 -16.95
N PRO A 198 14.10 -8.14 -17.24
CA PRO A 198 14.90 -6.98 -17.66
C PRO A 198 14.38 -6.27 -18.91
N GLU A 199 13.68 -6.98 -19.80
CA GLU A 199 13.09 -6.45 -21.03
C GLU A 199 11.99 -5.40 -20.77
N LEU A 200 11.51 -5.30 -19.52
CA LEU A 200 10.48 -4.32 -19.13
C LEU A 200 11.02 -3.09 -18.41
N TRP A 201 12.27 -3.08 -17.93
CA TRP A 201 12.78 -1.98 -17.09
C TRP A 201 12.71 -0.62 -17.78
N ASP A 202 13.25 -0.50 -18.99
CA ASP A 202 13.21 0.76 -19.76
C ASP A 202 11.76 1.19 -20.07
N LYS A 203 10.84 0.24 -20.22
CA LYS A 203 9.43 0.55 -20.49
C LYS A 203 8.73 1.08 -19.24
N PHE A 204 9.04 0.54 -18.06
CA PHE A 204 8.53 1.05 -16.79
C PHE A 204 9.03 2.49 -16.54
N TYR A 205 10.32 2.74 -16.75
CA TYR A 205 10.86 4.10 -16.65
C TYR A 205 10.22 5.06 -17.67
N ALA A 206 10.00 4.59 -18.90
CA ALA A 206 9.31 5.40 -19.91
C ALA A 206 7.85 5.71 -19.52
N ALA A 207 7.13 4.79 -18.86
CA ALA A 207 5.77 5.02 -18.40
C ALA A 207 5.68 6.17 -17.40
N THR A 208 6.57 6.20 -16.41
CA THR A 208 6.63 7.30 -15.42
C THR A 208 7.08 8.60 -16.04
N ALA A 209 8.10 8.57 -16.91
CA ALA A 209 8.63 9.75 -17.58
C ALA A 209 7.58 10.47 -18.45
N LYS A 210 6.74 9.71 -19.19
CA LYS A 210 5.61 10.26 -19.98
C LYS A 210 4.62 11.05 -19.13
N GLN A 211 4.43 10.65 -17.89
CA GLN A 211 3.49 11.29 -16.96
C GLN A 211 4.17 12.39 -16.11
N ASN A 212 5.48 12.57 -16.22
CA ASN A 212 6.32 13.41 -15.36
C ASN A 212 6.16 13.04 -13.87
N ILE A 213 6.15 11.74 -13.57
CA ILE A 213 6.16 11.22 -12.21
C ILE A 213 7.59 10.73 -11.90
N PRO A 214 8.22 11.17 -10.78
CA PRO A 214 9.57 10.79 -10.46
C PRO A 214 9.67 9.31 -10.04
N LEU A 215 10.85 8.72 -10.23
CA LEU A 215 11.21 7.46 -9.56
C LEU A 215 11.52 7.71 -8.09
N HIS A 216 11.24 6.73 -7.25
CA HIS A 216 11.67 6.74 -5.86
C HIS A 216 13.13 6.28 -5.78
N LEU A 217 14.04 7.24 -5.58
CA LEU A 217 15.47 6.99 -5.46
C LEU A 217 16.01 7.30 -4.07
N GLY A 218 15.11 7.35 -3.09
CA GLY A 218 15.42 7.40 -1.66
C GLY A 218 15.78 6.03 -1.10
N GLU A 219 15.33 5.74 0.12
CA GLU A 219 15.56 4.45 0.76
C GLU A 219 14.53 3.41 0.27
N PRO A 220 14.92 2.13 0.12
CA PRO A 220 13.96 1.05 -0.08
C PRO A 220 13.09 0.85 1.17
N GLU A 221 11.89 0.26 1.01
CA GLU A 221 10.97 0.01 2.15
C GLU A 221 11.60 -0.86 3.24
N VAL A 222 12.45 -1.81 2.85
CA VAL A 222 13.23 -2.64 3.76
C VAL A 222 14.71 -2.54 3.41
N ASN A 223 15.53 -2.32 4.41
CA ASN A 223 16.95 -2.05 4.27
C ASN A 223 17.81 -3.27 3.81
N TYR A 224 17.25 -4.47 3.86
CA TYR A 224 17.93 -5.71 3.46
C TYR A 224 17.62 -6.17 2.02
N ILE A 225 16.80 -5.41 1.26
CA ILE A 225 16.43 -5.78 -0.11
C ILE A 225 17.51 -5.37 -1.12
N THR A 226 17.81 -6.26 -2.07
CA THR A 226 18.69 -5.96 -3.20
C THR A 226 17.83 -5.72 -4.43
N PRO A 227 17.87 -4.53 -5.06
CA PRO A 227 17.04 -4.23 -6.22
C PRO A 227 17.49 -5.04 -7.46
N PHE A 228 16.53 -5.40 -8.33
CA PHE A 228 16.81 -5.90 -9.68
C PHE A 228 17.37 -4.80 -10.59
N SER A 229 16.83 -3.59 -10.44
CA SER A 229 17.27 -2.36 -11.11
C SER A 229 16.83 -1.16 -10.28
N GLN A 230 17.19 0.05 -10.69
CA GLN A 230 16.83 1.28 -10.00
C GLN A 230 15.31 1.36 -9.80
N ALA A 231 14.84 1.49 -8.54
CA ALA A 231 13.42 1.51 -8.15
C ALA A 231 12.62 0.25 -8.59
N ILE A 232 13.27 -0.86 -8.89
CA ILE A 232 12.62 -2.14 -9.23
C ILE A 232 13.20 -3.23 -8.33
N TYR A 233 12.34 -3.88 -7.55
CA TYR A 233 12.72 -4.77 -6.47
C TYR A 233 12.11 -6.16 -6.65
N PRO A 234 12.77 -7.21 -6.10
CA PRO A 234 12.08 -8.48 -5.86
C PRO A 234 10.93 -8.28 -4.88
N MET A 235 9.90 -9.12 -4.95
CA MET A 235 8.82 -9.11 -3.97
C MET A 235 9.37 -9.39 -2.57
N ILE A 236 8.95 -8.58 -1.58
CA ILE A 236 9.32 -8.79 -0.18
C ILE A 236 8.61 -10.04 0.34
N SER A 237 9.38 -10.94 0.96
CA SER A 237 8.88 -12.17 1.56
C SER A 237 8.97 -12.14 3.09
N SER A 238 7.99 -12.74 3.76
CA SER A 238 8.05 -12.94 5.21
C SER A 238 9.21 -13.84 5.64
N LYS A 239 9.71 -14.69 4.74
CA LYS A 239 10.94 -15.46 4.94
C LYS A 239 12.15 -14.53 5.09
N ASP A 240 12.29 -13.54 4.22
CA ASP A 240 13.40 -12.59 4.26
C ASP A 240 13.35 -11.74 5.53
N THR A 241 12.15 -11.35 5.96
CA THR A 241 11.92 -10.67 7.24
C THR A 241 12.34 -11.54 8.43
N TYR A 242 11.99 -12.84 8.43
CA TYR A 242 12.40 -13.77 9.47
C TYR A 242 13.93 -13.89 9.51
N ASP A 243 14.58 -14.13 8.37
CA ASP A 243 16.02 -14.31 8.26
C ASP A 243 16.78 -13.01 8.66
N TYR A 244 16.25 -11.84 8.33
CA TYR A 244 16.77 -10.55 8.80
C TYR A 244 16.70 -10.41 10.33
N ASN A 245 15.55 -10.71 10.92
CA ASN A 245 15.36 -10.67 12.37
C ASN A 245 16.25 -11.69 13.09
N GLU A 246 16.44 -12.88 12.54
CA GLU A 246 17.35 -13.90 13.08
C GLU A 246 18.82 -13.43 13.07
N LYS A 247 19.22 -12.70 12.04
CA LYS A 247 20.61 -12.26 11.86
C LYS A 247 20.94 -11.02 12.71
N TYR A 248 20.04 -10.07 12.81
CA TYR A 248 20.31 -8.75 13.40
C TYR A 248 19.57 -8.49 14.71
N GLY A 249 18.53 -9.27 15.03
CA GLY A 249 17.75 -9.15 16.26
C GLY A 249 18.44 -9.79 17.47
N THR A 250 18.09 -9.33 18.67
CA THR A 250 18.45 -9.97 19.94
C THR A 250 17.29 -10.78 20.51
N VAL A 251 16.10 -10.64 19.94
CA VAL A 251 14.90 -11.40 20.28
C VAL A 251 14.65 -12.41 19.15
N ALA A 252 14.18 -13.61 19.52
CA ALA A 252 13.87 -14.65 18.54
C ALA A 252 12.83 -14.16 17.53
N PRO A 253 13.02 -14.37 16.19
CA PRO A 253 12.17 -13.83 15.14
C PRO A 253 10.68 -14.13 15.33
N GLU A 254 10.35 -15.34 15.79
CA GLU A 254 8.97 -15.77 16.04
C GLU A 254 8.25 -14.98 17.15
N LYS A 255 8.97 -14.19 17.93
CA LYS A 255 8.40 -13.28 18.95
C LYS A 255 8.22 -11.86 18.41
N LEU A 256 8.95 -11.49 17.36
CA LEU A 256 8.86 -10.17 16.71
C LEU A 256 7.81 -10.16 15.61
N MET A 257 7.59 -11.29 14.94
CA MET A 257 6.62 -11.41 13.86
C MET A 257 5.22 -11.67 14.40
N SER A 258 4.24 -10.96 13.85
CA SER A 258 2.81 -11.11 14.19
C SER A 258 1.92 -11.21 12.94
N THR A 259 2.54 -11.31 11.74
CA THR A 259 1.85 -11.30 10.46
C THR A 259 2.15 -12.56 9.66
N GLY A 260 1.26 -12.88 8.72
CA GLY A 260 1.50 -13.93 7.72
C GLY A 260 2.38 -13.42 6.58
N THR A 261 2.07 -13.86 5.36
CA THR A 261 2.77 -13.46 4.15
C THR A 261 1.84 -12.80 3.14
N SER A 262 2.36 -12.48 1.94
CA SER A 262 1.62 -11.82 0.85
C SER A 262 0.88 -12.82 -0.04
N SER A 263 -0.05 -12.31 -0.87
CA SER A 263 -0.71 -13.06 -1.95
C SER A 263 0.29 -13.67 -2.93
N ALA A 264 1.39 -12.94 -3.20
CA ALA A 264 2.46 -13.38 -4.08
C ALA A 264 3.18 -14.62 -3.53
N ASP A 265 3.61 -14.57 -2.27
CA ASP A 265 4.23 -15.70 -1.59
C ASP A 265 3.28 -16.90 -1.51
N TYR A 266 2.00 -16.64 -1.20
CA TYR A 266 0.99 -17.70 -1.14
C TYR A 266 0.87 -18.45 -2.46
N ALA A 267 0.70 -17.73 -3.58
CA ALA A 267 0.60 -18.36 -4.89
C ALA A 267 1.85 -19.21 -5.24
N LEU A 268 3.05 -18.72 -4.93
CA LEU A 268 4.30 -19.45 -5.13
C LEU A 268 4.42 -20.68 -4.21
N GLN A 269 3.99 -20.58 -2.94
CA GLN A 269 3.98 -21.71 -2.00
C GLN A 269 3.02 -22.83 -2.43
N GLN A 270 1.89 -22.47 -3.08
CA GLN A 270 0.99 -23.46 -3.70
C GLN A 270 1.56 -24.09 -4.97
N GLY A 271 2.71 -23.63 -5.46
CA GLY A 271 3.36 -24.14 -6.69
C GLY A 271 2.74 -23.59 -7.98
N TYR A 272 1.98 -22.50 -7.93
CA TYR A 272 1.39 -21.87 -9.10
C TYR A 272 2.43 -21.05 -9.86
N ASP A 273 2.39 -21.11 -11.20
CA ASP A 273 3.26 -20.31 -12.08
C ASP A 273 2.72 -18.87 -12.23
N THR A 274 2.55 -18.20 -11.11
CA THR A 274 2.03 -16.84 -11.04
C THR A 274 3.17 -15.82 -11.10
N THR A 275 3.05 -14.83 -11.99
CA THR A 275 3.85 -13.60 -11.92
C THR A 275 3.03 -12.52 -11.24
N THR A 276 3.51 -12.04 -10.11
CA THR A 276 2.87 -10.92 -9.39
C THR A 276 3.65 -9.64 -9.63
N LEU A 277 2.89 -8.58 -9.92
CA LEU A 277 3.36 -7.20 -10.00
C LEU A 277 2.73 -6.38 -8.87
N VAL A 278 3.53 -5.51 -8.27
CA VAL A 278 3.10 -4.37 -7.47
C VAL A 278 3.69 -3.12 -8.08
N THR A 279 2.90 -2.07 -8.21
CA THR A 279 3.38 -0.74 -8.61
C THR A 279 2.99 0.24 -7.52
N GLU A 280 3.99 0.78 -6.86
CA GLU A 280 3.84 1.81 -5.84
C GLU A 280 3.87 3.19 -6.49
N LEU A 281 2.78 3.92 -6.36
CA LEU A 281 2.62 5.26 -6.93
C LEU A 281 2.31 6.27 -5.84
N PRO A 282 3.03 7.41 -5.79
CA PRO A 282 2.78 8.43 -4.78
C PRO A 282 1.58 9.31 -5.16
N TYR A 283 0.76 9.73 -4.15
CA TYR A 283 -0.22 10.80 -4.34
C TYR A 283 0.45 12.17 -4.36
N PHE A 284 1.54 12.30 -3.59
CA PHE A 284 2.32 13.50 -3.42
C PHE A 284 3.77 13.25 -3.76
N TYR A 285 4.38 14.17 -4.49
CA TYR A 285 5.81 14.09 -4.79
C TYR A 285 6.51 15.43 -4.70
N GLU A 286 7.80 15.37 -4.49
CA GLU A 286 8.71 16.49 -4.65
C GLU A 286 9.93 16.04 -5.47
N PRO A 287 10.45 16.86 -6.42
CA PRO A 287 11.51 16.42 -7.33
C PRO A 287 12.80 15.94 -6.67
N ARG A 288 13.10 16.36 -5.44
CA ARG A 288 14.26 15.90 -4.68
C ARG A 288 14.31 14.38 -4.49
N ILE A 289 13.18 13.68 -4.51
CA ILE A 289 13.11 12.22 -4.33
C ILE A 289 13.84 11.42 -5.41
N GLN A 290 14.15 12.01 -6.56
CA GLN A 290 14.93 11.36 -7.63
C GLN A 290 16.27 12.03 -7.90
N SER A 291 16.75 12.95 -7.04
CA SER A 291 17.99 13.67 -7.21
C SER A 291 19.20 12.83 -6.77
N ASP A 292 20.19 12.71 -7.63
CA ASP A 292 21.48 12.04 -7.36
C ASP A 292 22.58 12.99 -6.87
N LYS A 293 22.22 14.26 -6.64
CA LYS A 293 23.16 15.27 -6.11
C LYS A 293 23.66 14.84 -4.74
N LEU A 294 25.00 14.86 -4.59
CA LEU A 294 25.63 14.49 -3.33
C LEU A 294 25.56 15.63 -2.31
N MET A 295 25.30 15.23 -1.06
CA MET A 295 25.30 16.09 0.11
C MET A 295 26.70 16.07 0.77
N ASP A 296 26.93 16.93 1.76
CA ASP A 296 28.18 17.06 2.52
C ASP A 296 28.23 16.18 3.79
N PHE A 297 27.30 15.25 3.92
CA PHE A 297 27.21 14.27 5.00
C PHE A 297 26.94 12.87 4.44
N SER A 298 27.12 11.82 5.28
CA SER A 298 26.94 10.44 4.88
C SER A 298 25.46 10.02 4.89
N ARG A 299 25.14 9.00 4.07
CA ARG A 299 23.82 8.35 4.10
C ARG A 299 23.50 7.84 5.52
N ARG A 300 24.53 7.34 6.27
CA ARG A 300 24.39 6.89 7.65
C ARG A 300 23.87 7.98 8.59
N GLU A 301 24.41 9.20 8.48
CA GLU A 301 23.95 10.33 9.28
C GLU A 301 22.48 10.67 9.02
N ALA A 302 22.09 10.71 7.74
CA ALA A 302 20.69 10.96 7.35
C ALA A 302 19.76 9.88 7.87
N ALA A 303 20.09 8.59 7.64
CA ALA A 303 19.27 7.45 8.00
C ALA A 303 19.07 7.35 9.53
N LEU A 304 20.14 7.46 10.32
CA LEU A 304 20.03 7.44 11.79
C LEU A 304 19.16 8.59 12.30
N LYS A 305 19.34 9.81 11.75
CA LYS A 305 18.53 10.96 12.15
C LYS A 305 17.04 10.77 11.77
N GLY A 306 16.77 10.16 10.63
CA GLY A 306 15.40 9.81 10.22
C GLY A 306 14.75 8.82 11.18
N ARG A 307 15.50 7.78 11.61
CA ARG A 307 15.01 6.83 12.63
C ARG A 307 14.73 7.54 13.95
N ASP A 308 15.60 8.43 14.40
CA ASP A 308 15.40 9.21 15.62
C ASP A 308 14.10 10.03 15.59
N ILE A 309 13.84 10.73 14.48
CA ILE A 309 12.61 11.53 14.29
C ILE A 309 11.35 10.65 14.44
N LEU A 310 11.31 9.52 13.77
CA LEU A 310 10.16 8.62 13.80
C LEU A 310 10.01 7.97 15.19
N HIS A 311 11.10 7.55 15.82
CA HIS A 311 11.10 6.94 17.14
C HIS A 311 10.61 7.91 18.22
N GLU A 312 11.15 9.13 18.28
CA GLU A 312 10.71 10.15 19.23
C GLU A 312 9.23 10.53 19.05
N ASN A 313 8.74 10.58 17.80
CA ASN A 313 7.32 10.77 17.54
C ASN A 313 6.49 9.61 18.09
N ARG A 314 6.92 8.37 17.86
CA ARG A 314 6.22 7.17 18.36
C ARG A 314 6.13 7.14 19.88
N LYS A 315 7.22 7.51 20.58
CA LYS A 315 7.22 7.69 22.04
C LYS A 315 6.22 8.73 22.51
N ALA A 316 6.16 9.87 21.80
CA ALA A 316 5.23 10.96 22.13
C ALA A 316 3.77 10.54 21.97
N VAL A 317 3.42 9.79 20.93
CA VAL A 317 2.09 9.22 20.69
C VAL A 317 1.77 8.16 21.75
N LYS A 318 2.72 7.24 22.02
CA LYS A 318 2.56 6.19 23.04
C LYS A 318 2.27 6.77 24.42
N LEU A 319 2.95 7.83 24.81
CA LEU A 319 2.71 8.51 26.11
C LEU A 319 1.27 9.01 26.26
N ARG A 320 0.61 9.41 25.18
CA ARG A 320 -0.80 9.82 25.16
C ARG A 320 -1.72 8.61 25.15
N TYR A 321 -1.41 7.64 24.29
CA TYR A 321 -2.17 6.39 24.21
C TYR A 321 -2.24 5.67 25.56
N ASP A 322 -1.13 5.57 26.29
CA ASP A 322 -1.06 4.92 27.62
C ASP A 322 -2.02 5.55 28.65
N GLN A 323 -2.43 6.81 28.46
CA GLN A 323 -3.41 7.47 29.35
C GLN A 323 -4.84 6.98 29.14
N ILE A 324 -5.13 6.33 28.02
CA ILE A 324 -6.47 5.87 27.62
C ILE A 324 -6.54 4.38 27.27
N ALA A 325 -5.42 3.66 27.35
CA ALA A 325 -5.33 2.25 26.90
C ALA A 325 -6.38 1.33 27.56
N ASP A 326 -6.72 1.59 28.82
CA ASP A 326 -7.75 0.88 29.59
C ASP A 326 -9.20 1.23 29.19
N LEU A 327 -9.39 2.23 28.34
CA LEU A 327 -10.69 2.68 27.82
C LEU A 327 -10.95 2.22 26.37
N ILE A 328 -9.95 1.62 25.75
CA ILE A 328 -10.03 1.20 24.35
C ILE A 328 -10.77 -0.14 24.22
N SER A 329 -11.71 -0.18 23.33
CA SER A 329 -12.48 -1.36 23.01
C SER A 329 -11.85 -2.23 21.92
N ASP A 330 -12.14 -3.53 21.89
CA ASP A 330 -11.55 -4.50 20.95
C ASP A 330 -11.89 -4.23 19.48
N ASP A 331 -12.96 -3.50 19.20
CA ASP A 331 -13.38 -3.13 17.84
C ASP A 331 -12.77 -1.82 17.31
N ASN A 332 -11.93 -1.15 18.13
CA ASN A 332 -11.26 0.09 17.74
C ASN A 332 -10.03 -0.16 16.85
N GLY A 333 -10.25 -0.24 15.54
CA GLY A 333 -9.19 -0.48 14.56
C GLY A 333 -8.11 0.62 14.53
N PHE A 334 -8.46 1.87 14.85
CA PHE A 334 -7.49 2.96 14.95
C PHE A 334 -6.50 2.75 16.09
N ALA A 335 -7.03 2.39 17.26
CA ALA A 335 -6.21 2.11 18.44
C ALA A 335 -5.33 0.87 18.23
N LYS A 336 -5.83 -0.18 17.58
CA LYS A 336 -5.03 -1.36 17.20
C LYS A 336 -3.82 -0.97 16.36
N MET A 337 -3.99 -0.07 15.37
CA MET A 337 -2.88 0.39 14.54
C MET A 337 -1.90 1.28 15.32
N VAL A 338 -2.40 2.16 16.20
CA VAL A 338 -1.54 3.00 17.09
C VAL A 338 -0.65 2.12 17.96
N SER A 339 -1.24 1.11 18.59
CA SER A 339 -0.51 0.23 19.52
C SER A 339 0.24 -0.91 18.85
N ASN A 340 0.08 -1.11 17.55
CA ASN A 340 0.73 -2.17 16.80
C ASN A 340 2.25 -2.10 16.96
N GLY A 341 2.85 -3.16 17.48
CA GLY A 341 4.29 -3.25 17.72
C GLY A 341 4.81 -2.41 18.89
N TYR A 342 3.95 -1.85 19.78
CA TYR A 342 4.44 -1.14 20.98
C TYR A 342 5.23 -2.03 21.94
N GLU A 343 4.98 -3.33 21.90
CA GLU A 343 5.71 -4.29 22.73
C GLU A 343 7.20 -4.40 22.36
N HIS A 344 7.53 -4.18 21.08
CA HIS A 344 8.86 -4.39 20.53
C HIS A 344 9.50 -3.13 19.92
N PHE A 345 8.85 -1.96 20.00
CA PHE A 345 9.28 -0.80 19.22
C PHE A 345 10.67 -0.25 19.59
N GLU A 346 11.14 -0.45 20.81
CA GLU A 346 12.49 -0.09 21.22
C GLU A 346 13.53 -1.07 20.63
N GLU A 347 13.17 -2.34 20.53
CA GLU A 347 14.02 -3.36 19.91
C GLU A 347 14.10 -3.16 18.40
N ASP A 348 12.97 -2.90 17.75
CA ASP A 348 12.91 -2.61 16.31
C ASP A 348 13.80 -1.40 15.96
N TYR A 349 13.66 -0.30 16.72
CA TYR A 349 14.50 0.88 16.54
C TYR A 349 15.99 0.58 16.74
N ARG A 350 16.35 -0.16 17.80
CA ARG A 350 17.74 -0.55 18.05
C ARG A 350 18.30 -1.40 16.92
N GLN A 351 17.55 -2.41 16.48
CA GLN A 351 17.94 -3.32 15.41
C GLN A 351 18.18 -2.58 14.08
N GLU A 352 17.27 -1.68 13.71
CA GLU A 352 17.43 -0.85 12.51
C GLU A 352 18.65 0.06 12.59
N CYS A 353 18.86 0.73 13.74
CA CYS A 353 20.03 1.57 13.95
C CYS A 353 21.34 0.78 13.92
N ASP A 354 21.37 -0.42 14.48
CA ASP A 354 22.55 -1.28 14.48
C ASP A 354 22.86 -1.80 13.07
N PHE A 355 21.85 -2.13 12.27
CA PHE A 355 22.02 -2.46 10.87
C PHE A 355 22.66 -1.28 10.10
N ILE A 356 22.08 -0.08 10.22
CA ILE A 356 22.57 1.13 9.55
C ILE A 356 24.04 1.43 9.94
N ARG A 357 24.42 1.19 11.21
CA ARG A 357 25.79 1.39 11.67
C ARG A 357 26.78 0.38 11.13
N GLN A 358 26.33 -0.87 10.89
CA GLN A 358 27.18 -1.98 10.46
C GLN A 358 27.30 -2.13 8.95
N ASP A 359 26.30 -1.71 8.18
CA ASP A 359 26.31 -1.85 6.73
C ASP A 359 27.20 -0.77 6.10
N PRO A 360 28.30 -1.17 5.39
CA PRO A 360 29.22 -0.22 4.76
C PRO A 360 28.55 0.63 3.66
N ASN A 361 27.46 0.21 3.07
CA ASN A 361 26.73 0.99 2.07
C ASN A 361 26.20 2.33 2.63
N TYR A 362 26.04 2.45 3.94
CA TYR A 362 25.65 3.70 4.59
C TYR A 362 26.81 4.67 4.84
N GLU A 363 28.07 4.28 4.55
CA GLU A 363 29.23 5.18 4.66
C GLU A 363 29.37 6.12 3.43
N GLU A 364 28.71 5.74 2.33
CA GLU A 364 28.70 6.55 1.10
C GLU A 364 28.19 7.99 1.35
N PRO A 365 28.65 8.98 0.58
CA PRO A 365 28.06 10.31 0.59
C PRO A 365 26.55 10.23 0.31
N CYS A 366 25.75 10.89 1.14
CA CYS A 366 24.29 10.88 0.99
C CYS A 366 23.86 11.54 -0.32
N LYS A 367 22.94 10.91 -1.05
CA LYS A 367 22.26 11.58 -2.17
C LYS A 367 21.14 12.47 -1.64
N GLU A 368 20.79 13.51 -2.39
CA GLU A 368 19.69 14.41 -2.02
C GLU A 368 18.35 13.65 -1.92
N SER A 369 18.14 12.61 -2.74
CA SER A 369 16.96 11.72 -2.65
C SER A 369 16.92 10.94 -1.34
N GLU A 370 18.04 10.39 -0.90
CA GLU A 370 18.16 9.66 0.38
C GLU A 370 18.01 10.63 1.58
N ALA A 371 18.62 11.82 1.49
CA ALA A 371 18.44 12.87 2.49
C ALA A 371 16.98 13.33 2.58
N PHE A 372 16.31 13.50 1.45
CA PHE A 372 14.90 13.89 1.40
C PHE A 372 14.01 12.83 2.05
N ASP A 373 14.21 11.55 1.72
CA ASP A 373 13.42 10.45 2.28
C ASP A 373 13.64 10.30 3.80
N ASN A 374 14.88 10.45 4.27
CA ASN A 374 15.19 10.28 5.69
C ASN A 374 14.86 11.51 6.56
N LEU A 375 14.93 12.73 6.02
CA LEU A 375 14.84 13.95 6.83
C LEU A 375 13.58 14.77 6.59
N GLU A 376 12.99 14.69 5.39
CA GLU A 376 11.85 15.50 5.01
C GLU A 376 10.54 14.69 5.02
N ILE A 377 10.50 13.51 4.39
CA ILE A 377 9.32 12.64 4.38
C ILE A 377 8.84 12.26 5.79
N PRO A 378 9.67 12.10 6.83
CA PRO A 378 9.19 11.91 8.19
C PRO A 378 8.21 12.97 8.70
N LYS A 379 8.30 14.23 8.22
CA LYS A 379 7.33 15.29 8.56
C LYS A 379 5.90 14.93 8.15
N TYR A 380 5.75 14.20 7.05
CA TYR A 380 4.49 13.63 6.61
C TYR A 380 4.13 12.35 7.38
N ARG A 381 5.08 11.42 7.52
CA ARG A 381 4.82 10.10 8.14
C ARG A 381 4.32 10.20 9.59
N VAL A 382 4.83 11.16 10.36
CA VAL A 382 4.41 11.36 11.76
C VAL A 382 2.94 11.77 11.90
N LEU A 383 2.34 12.41 10.89
CA LEU A 383 0.95 12.84 10.92
C LEU A 383 -0.03 11.67 11.03
N HIS A 384 0.28 10.53 10.39
CA HIS A 384 -0.58 9.35 10.45
C HIS A 384 -0.78 8.85 11.88
N GLN A 385 0.29 8.78 12.69
CA GLN A 385 0.20 8.28 14.06
C GLN A 385 -0.65 9.19 14.94
N TRP A 386 -0.52 10.51 14.80
CA TRP A 386 -1.36 11.47 15.53
C TRP A 386 -2.82 11.40 15.07
N SER A 387 -3.07 11.33 13.77
CA SER A 387 -4.42 11.16 13.24
C SER A 387 -5.08 9.88 13.76
N LEU A 388 -4.38 8.76 13.76
CA LEU A 388 -4.90 7.49 14.27
C LEU A 388 -5.22 7.57 15.78
N LEU A 389 -4.40 8.24 16.59
CA LEU A 389 -4.68 8.47 18.01
C LEU A 389 -5.94 9.32 18.21
N ILE A 390 -6.08 10.41 17.45
CA ILE A 390 -7.26 11.28 17.48
C ILE A 390 -8.51 10.46 17.13
N ARG A 391 -8.46 9.71 16.04
CA ARG A 391 -9.59 8.89 15.56
C ARG A 391 -9.90 7.73 16.51
N ALA A 392 -8.91 7.20 17.23
CA ALA A 392 -9.13 6.23 18.29
C ALA A 392 -9.95 6.83 19.44
N CYS A 393 -9.64 8.06 19.84
CA CYS A 393 -10.44 8.78 20.83
C CYS A 393 -11.86 9.07 20.33
N GLU A 394 -12.02 9.52 19.08
CA GLU A 394 -13.33 9.79 18.45
C GLU A 394 -14.20 8.52 18.44
N HIS A 395 -13.61 7.36 18.12
CA HIS A 395 -14.32 6.08 18.10
C HIS A 395 -14.89 5.72 19.48
N GLU A 396 -14.12 5.88 20.55
CA GLU A 396 -14.59 5.59 21.91
C GLU A 396 -15.58 6.64 22.42
N LEU A 397 -15.37 7.92 22.11
CA LEU A 397 -16.31 9.00 22.47
C LEU A 397 -17.67 8.82 21.84
N ALA A 398 -17.73 8.30 20.60
CA ALA A 398 -19.00 8.02 19.92
C ALA A 398 -19.85 6.93 20.60
N LYS A 399 -19.25 6.12 21.48
CA LYS A 399 -19.94 5.07 22.26
C LYS A 399 -20.60 5.58 23.55
N ASN A 400 -20.57 6.91 23.78
CA ASN A 400 -21.13 7.55 24.99
C ASN A 400 -20.54 6.97 26.30
N PRO A 401 -19.23 7.04 26.53
CA PRO A 401 -18.59 6.51 27.72
C PRO A 401 -19.03 7.27 29.00
N THR A 402 -18.63 6.78 30.18
CA THR A 402 -18.89 7.49 31.43
C THR A 402 -18.24 8.90 31.41
N PRO A 403 -18.76 9.88 32.20
CA PRO A 403 -18.20 11.24 32.23
C PRO A 403 -16.69 11.27 32.54
N GLU A 404 -16.22 10.39 33.41
CA GLU A 404 -14.79 10.29 33.74
C GLU A 404 -13.96 9.77 32.55
N ALA A 405 -14.41 8.69 31.91
CA ALA A 405 -13.76 8.15 30.71
C ALA A 405 -13.80 9.16 29.55
N ALA A 406 -14.95 9.83 29.35
CA ALA A 406 -15.10 10.89 28.35
C ALA A 406 -14.10 12.02 28.56
N ALA A 407 -13.89 12.48 29.80
CA ALA A 407 -12.95 13.54 30.11
C ALA A 407 -11.49 13.15 29.81
N ARG A 408 -11.10 11.90 30.08
CA ARG A 408 -9.75 11.38 29.74
C ARG A 408 -9.57 11.29 28.23
N LEU A 409 -10.53 10.71 27.50
CA LEU A 409 -10.50 10.60 26.04
C LEU A 409 -10.47 11.99 25.38
N GLN A 410 -11.31 12.93 25.85
CA GLN A 410 -11.36 14.30 25.34
C GLN A 410 -10.03 15.02 25.52
N LYS A 411 -9.38 14.88 26.69
CA LYS A 411 -8.05 15.46 26.93
C LYS A 411 -7.02 14.95 25.92
N VAL A 412 -6.93 13.64 25.73
CA VAL A 412 -5.98 13.04 24.77
C VAL A 412 -6.30 13.43 23.35
N HIS A 413 -7.59 13.49 22.99
CA HIS A 413 -8.05 13.99 21.69
C HIS A 413 -7.57 15.42 21.43
N GLU A 414 -7.80 16.35 22.36
CA GLU A 414 -7.38 17.76 22.26
C GLU A 414 -5.86 17.92 22.16
N GLU A 415 -5.11 17.17 22.96
CA GLU A 415 -3.63 17.13 22.84
C GLU A 415 -3.19 16.58 21.48
N GLY A 416 -3.86 15.55 20.98
CA GLY A 416 -3.62 14.96 19.67
C GLY A 416 -3.89 15.95 18.53
N GLU A 417 -5.00 16.63 18.55
CA GLU A 417 -5.36 17.67 17.56
C GLU A 417 -4.34 18.81 17.54
N ALA A 418 -3.91 19.29 18.72
CA ALA A 418 -2.92 20.35 18.82
C ALA A 418 -1.56 19.92 18.21
N GLU A 419 -1.11 18.70 18.50
CA GLU A 419 0.14 18.17 17.95
C GLU A 419 0.04 17.86 16.46
N PHE A 420 -1.10 17.34 15.99
CA PHE A 420 -1.36 17.13 14.57
C PHE A 420 -1.35 18.46 13.80
N ALA A 421 -2.11 19.46 14.26
CA ALA A 421 -2.21 20.77 13.60
C ALA A 421 -0.83 21.45 13.49
N LYS A 422 -0.03 21.44 14.57
CA LYS A 422 1.32 21.98 14.58
C LYS A 422 2.23 21.31 13.56
N ARG A 423 2.19 19.97 13.47
CA ARG A 423 3.01 19.20 12.53
C ARG A 423 2.52 19.34 11.10
N ALA A 424 1.21 19.39 10.90
CA ALA A 424 0.61 19.62 9.57
C ALA A 424 1.02 21.00 9.02
N GLU A 425 1.02 22.05 9.85
CA GLU A 425 1.50 23.37 9.44
C GLU A 425 2.97 23.33 8.99
N ILE A 426 3.83 22.60 9.71
CA ILE A 426 5.24 22.43 9.34
C ILE A 426 5.35 21.67 8.01
N ALA A 427 4.63 20.56 7.86
CA ALA A 427 4.67 19.73 6.65
C ALA A 427 4.18 20.52 5.43
N GLU A 428 3.05 21.22 5.52
CA GLU A 428 2.51 22.05 4.42
C GLU A 428 3.42 23.22 4.04
N LYS A 429 4.18 23.76 4.99
CA LYS A 429 5.09 24.88 4.75
C LYS A 429 6.43 24.43 4.16
N GLU A 430 6.97 23.32 4.61
CA GLU A 430 8.35 22.91 4.33
C GLU A 430 8.45 21.87 3.20
N LEU A 431 7.39 21.06 2.99
CA LEU A 431 7.31 20.12 1.89
C LEU A 431 6.68 20.83 0.68
N HIS A 432 7.50 21.11 -0.34
CA HIS A 432 7.05 21.78 -1.57
C HIS A 432 6.48 20.75 -2.55
N TYR A 433 5.50 19.99 -2.08
CA TYR A 433 4.93 18.87 -2.83
C TYR A 433 3.99 19.29 -3.95
N GLN A 434 3.85 18.40 -4.90
CA GLN A 434 2.83 18.45 -5.95
C GLN A 434 1.90 17.25 -5.80
N VAL A 435 0.60 17.49 -6.05
CA VAL A 435 -0.43 16.44 -6.12
C VAL A 435 -0.42 15.86 -7.52
N ILE A 436 -0.37 14.54 -7.64
CA ILE A 436 -0.41 13.87 -8.94
C ILE A 436 -1.87 13.64 -9.33
N PRO A 437 -2.32 14.12 -10.52
CA PRO A 437 -3.66 13.84 -11.02
C PRO A 437 -3.94 12.34 -11.12
N ILE A 438 -5.15 11.93 -10.70
CA ILE A 438 -5.59 10.53 -10.70
C ILE A 438 -5.36 9.86 -12.08
N ARG A 439 -5.69 10.56 -13.17
CA ARG A 439 -5.47 10.08 -14.54
C ARG A 439 -4.03 9.66 -14.81
N LYS A 440 -3.04 10.42 -14.33
CA LYS A 440 -1.61 10.11 -14.52
C LYS A 440 -1.18 8.87 -13.73
N LEU A 441 -1.71 8.72 -12.51
CA LEU A 441 -1.46 7.54 -11.68
C LEU A 441 -2.04 6.27 -12.33
N ILE A 442 -3.30 6.34 -12.81
CA ILE A 442 -3.91 5.25 -13.59
C ILE A 442 -3.04 4.91 -14.80
N ALA A 443 -2.56 5.90 -15.54
CA ALA A 443 -1.77 5.69 -16.75
C ALA A 443 -0.51 4.87 -16.47
N VAL A 444 0.29 5.22 -15.45
CA VAL A 444 1.52 4.49 -15.09
C VAL A 444 1.20 3.08 -14.60
N GLN A 445 0.22 2.94 -13.69
CA GLN A 445 -0.13 1.65 -13.11
C GLN A 445 -0.71 0.70 -14.18
N LEU A 446 -1.58 1.21 -15.05
CA LEU A 446 -2.16 0.44 -16.14
C LEU A 446 -1.12 0.06 -17.19
N GLU A 447 -0.25 1.01 -17.62
CA GLU A 447 0.84 0.72 -18.57
C GLU A 447 1.76 -0.37 -18.01
N SER A 448 2.18 -0.28 -16.75
CA SER A 448 3.01 -1.29 -16.09
C SER A 448 2.35 -2.67 -16.10
N GLY A 449 1.08 -2.77 -15.72
CA GLY A 449 0.33 -4.02 -15.71
C GLY A 449 0.17 -4.63 -17.11
N MET A 450 -0.19 -3.82 -18.10
CA MET A 450 -0.38 -4.30 -19.47
C MET A 450 0.92 -4.72 -20.14
N LEU A 451 2.05 -4.09 -19.81
CA LEU A 451 3.38 -4.51 -20.27
C LEU A 451 3.73 -5.90 -19.74
N VAL A 452 3.45 -6.18 -18.46
CA VAL A 452 3.68 -7.51 -17.87
C VAL A 452 2.74 -8.55 -18.49
N ALA A 453 1.44 -8.24 -18.60
CA ALA A 453 0.46 -9.15 -19.19
C ALA A 453 0.81 -9.51 -20.66
N ASP A 454 1.18 -8.50 -21.47
CA ASP A 454 1.61 -8.71 -22.87
C ASP A 454 2.92 -9.53 -22.96
N TYR A 455 3.87 -9.27 -22.06
CA TYR A 455 5.11 -10.06 -22.00
C TYR A 455 4.83 -11.53 -21.69
N LEU A 456 4.01 -11.80 -20.68
CA LEU A 456 3.68 -13.16 -20.25
C LEU A 456 2.95 -13.96 -21.32
N GLN A 457 2.00 -13.35 -22.04
CA GLN A 457 1.29 -14.07 -23.12
C GLN A 457 2.16 -14.39 -24.33
N LYS A 458 3.25 -13.63 -24.56
CA LYS A 458 4.18 -13.84 -25.67
C LYS A 458 5.31 -14.79 -25.36
N ASN A 459 5.66 -14.97 -24.08
CA ASN A 459 6.87 -15.67 -23.67
C ASN A 459 6.60 -16.91 -22.78
N ARG A 460 5.33 -17.28 -22.59
CA ARG A 460 4.93 -18.42 -21.76
C ARG A 460 3.88 -19.29 -22.42
#